data_18cd4d55199c873094053e01632b7588
#
_entry.id   18cd4d55199c873094053e01632b7588
#
_cell.length_a   1.000
_cell.length_b   1.000
_cell.length_c   1.000
_cell.angle_alpha   90.00
_cell.angle_beta   90.00
_cell.angle_gamma   90.00
#
_symmetry.space_group_name_H-M   'P 1'
#
loop_
_entity.id
_entity.type
_entity.pdbx_description
1 polymer ?
#
loop_
_entity_poly.entity_id
_entity_poly.type
_entity_poly.pdbx_seq_one_letter_code
_entity_poly.pdbx_strand_id
1 'polypeptide(L)'
;MKFKKKFYFIVASYFRFFANFAFRRWHPRVIAITGSVGKTTMLNLVECTLGDKAHYSHDANSAYGIAFDMVNLRGVTGSKLRWFYLFLAVPIKSLFYKHKEEFYVVEIDGERPHEAEFLASWLRPEVTLWVSLGLSHACQFEQQVKDGLFSSLDKAITHEFAMLPQYTQKLVIIDGEVDLMNRALDSIKQKNLTKATVIKCSKDAVKTYKVEPNHTSFILQGTADGVSHEYEFNRPMSKDIAIQLTMLETLVNYLEVMPRYDFSNLKLAPGRNSYFDGKNGLKIIDSSYNAHLISVKSILEMYKAMHVPHKWLIIGDIVDQGSIEGQEHAKLADEIIKVKPEQVILIGRRTKKYTAPILKEAGLNIYTTLDPREALKFLEQNLTGQETLLFKGSQYLEWLIEKLLKNPEEAKYLPRREKAAIKRRQKRGLN
;
A
#
# COMPACT_ATOMS: atom_id res chain seq x y z
N MET A 1 19.33 -2.36 20.44
CA MET A 1 18.58 -2.56 19.17
C MET A 1 18.90 -3.89 18.48
N LYS A 2 20.18 -4.30 18.34
CA LYS A 2 20.58 -5.59 17.70
C LYS A 2 19.96 -6.85 18.35
N PHE A 3 19.80 -6.87 19.68
CA PHE A 3 19.23 -8.02 20.43
C PHE A 3 17.73 -8.24 20.14
N LYS A 4 16.93 -7.15 20.06
CA LYS A 4 15.50 -7.24 19.72
C LYS A 4 15.28 -7.75 18.30
N LYS A 5 16.13 -7.36 17.34
CA LYS A 5 16.05 -7.82 15.94
C LYS A 5 16.38 -9.32 15.81
N LYS A 6 17.42 -9.82 16.50
CA LYS A 6 17.73 -11.26 16.53
C LYS A 6 16.62 -12.09 17.15
N PHE A 7 16.04 -11.61 18.25
CA PHE A 7 14.92 -12.28 18.93
C PHE A 7 13.67 -12.38 18.02
N TYR A 8 13.42 -11.36 17.18
CA TYR A 8 12.33 -11.38 16.20
C TYR A 8 12.41 -12.60 15.28
N PHE A 9 13.56 -12.83 14.63
CA PHE A 9 13.70 -13.95 13.69
C PHE A 9 13.78 -15.32 14.38
N ILE A 10 14.22 -15.40 15.64
CA ILE A 10 14.18 -16.65 16.43
C ILE A 10 12.73 -17.08 16.61
N VAL A 11 11.86 -16.16 17.05
CA VAL A 11 10.44 -16.44 17.24
C VAL A 11 9.74 -16.70 15.88
N ALA A 12 10.09 -15.93 14.84
CA ALA A 12 9.57 -16.17 13.49
C ALA A 12 9.96 -17.54 12.96
N SER A 13 11.19 -18.01 13.23
CA SER A 13 11.67 -19.34 12.84
C SER A 13 10.90 -20.47 13.53
N TYR A 14 10.53 -20.28 14.80
CA TYR A 14 9.66 -21.22 15.50
C TYR A 14 8.31 -21.38 14.78
N PHE A 15 7.62 -20.29 14.49
CA PHE A 15 6.34 -20.34 13.81
C PHE A 15 6.46 -20.85 12.37
N ARG A 16 7.49 -20.41 11.64
CA ARG A 16 7.80 -20.91 10.30
C ARG A 16 8.02 -22.43 10.32
N PHE A 17 8.75 -22.95 11.29
CA PHE A 17 9.02 -24.39 11.42
C PHE A 17 7.70 -25.20 11.45
N PHE A 18 6.78 -24.82 12.34
CA PHE A 18 5.50 -25.51 12.43
C PHE A 18 4.59 -25.25 11.22
N ALA A 19 4.44 -23.99 10.80
CA ALA A 19 3.61 -23.65 9.64
C ALA A 19 4.08 -24.38 8.36
N ASN A 20 5.37 -24.71 8.26
CA ASN A 20 5.92 -25.44 7.13
C ASN A 20 5.35 -26.86 6.97
N PHE A 21 4.84 -27.49 8.06
CA PHE A 21 4.14 -28.79 7.93
C PHE A 21 2.82 -28.62 7.18
N ALA A 22 2.05 -27.57 7.49
CA ALA A 22 0.81 -27.24 6.75
C ALA A 22 1.14 -26.87 5.30
N PHE A 23 2.14 -26.03 5.08
CA PHE A 23 2.58 -25.59 3.76
C PHE A 23 3.00 -26.75 2.85
N ARG A 24 3.85 -27.65 3.35
CA ARG A 24 4.29 -28.83 2.60
C ARG A 24 3.16 -29.80 2.28
N ARG A 25 2.17 -29.92 3.14
CA ARG A 25 1.01 -30.77 2.91
C ARG A 25 0.04 -30.16 1.91
N TRP A 26 -0.14 -28.83 1.96
CA TRP A 26 -0.98 -28.09 1.04
C TRP A 26 -0.38 -28.03 -0.37
N HIS A 27 0.92 -27.76 -0.49
CA HIS A 27 1.67 -27.70 -1.75
C HIS A 27 1.11 -26.70 -2.77
N PRO A 28 0.78 -25.45 -2.37
CA PRO A 28 0.14 -24.48 -3.26
C PRO A 28 1.11 -23.95 -4.32
N ARG A 29 0.57 -23.49 -5.43
CA ARG A 29 1.26 -22.58 -6.34
C ARG A 29 1.30 -21.19 -5.70
N VAL A 30 2.48 -20.67 -5.39
CA VAL A 30 2.63 -19.42 -4.62
C VAL A 30 2.77 -18.22 -5.57
N ILE A 31 1.90 -17.23 -5.40
CA ILE A 31 1.94 -15.92 -6.07
C ILE A 31 2.28 -14.90 -5.01
N ALA A 32 3.52 -14.37 -5.02
CA ALA A 32 3.96 -13.35 -4.07
C ALA A 32 3.76 -11.94 -4.65
N ILE A 33 3.24 -11.05 -3.84
CA ILE A 33 3.04 -9.63 -4.18
C ILE A 33 3.90 -8.80 -3.24
N THR A 34 4.79 -7.97 -3.79
CA THR A 34 5.66 -7.10 -3.01
C THR A 34 5.78 -5.70 -3.61
N GLY A 35 6.30 -4.78 -2.82
CA GLY A 35 6.50 -3.39 -3.21
C GLY A 35 6.24 -2.40 -2.08
N SER A 36 6.64 -1.16 -2.25
CA SER A 36 6.49 -0.10 -1.25
C SER A 36 5.03 0.34 -1.08
N VAL A 37 4.26 0.39 -2.17
CA VAL A 37 2.84 0.75 -2.21
C VAL A 37 2.10 -0.10 -3.23
N GLY A 38 0.76 -0.19 -3.11
CA GLY A 38 -0.08 -0.88 -4.09
C GLY A 38 -0.21 -2.39 -3.90
N LYS A 39 0.53 -3.03 -3.00
CA LYS A 39 0.47 -4.49 -2.72
C LYS A 39 -0.95 -4.99 -2.45
N THR A 40 -1.63 -4.40 -1.49
CA THR A 40 -3.00 -4.80 -1.12
C THR A 40 -4.00 -4.55 -2.24
N THR A 41 -3.80 -3.49 -3.05
CA THR A 41 -4.64 -3.26 -4.24
C THR A 41 -4.45 -4.39 -5.25
N MET A 42 -3.21 -4.77 -5.52
CA MET A 42 -2.89 -5.89 -6.41
C MET A 42 -3.44 -7.22 -5.87
N LEU A 43 -3.33 -7.47 -4.56
CA LEU A 43 -3.93 -8.65 -3.91
C LEU A 43 -5.44 -8.72 -4.18
N ASN A 44 -6.16 -7.61 -3.98
CA ASN A 44 -7.61 -7.55 -4.20
C ASN A 44 -7.98 -7.68 -5.69
N LEU A 45 -7.17 -7.16 -6.62
CA LEU A 45 -7.36 -7.36 -8.06
C LEU A 45 -7.22 -8.84 -8.44
N VAL A 46 -6.19 -9.51 -7.92
CA VAL A 46 -5.98 -10.95 -8.10
C VAL A 46 -7.13 -11.75 -7.48
N GLU A 47 -7.61 -11.36 -6.28
CA GLU A 47 -8.75 -12.00 -5.63
C GLU A 47 -10.03 -11.87 -6.45
N CYS A 48 -10.32 -10.67 -7.00
CA CYS A 48 -11.46 -10.51 -7.90
C CYS A 48 -11.40 -11.43 -9.12
N THR A 49 -10.22 -11.86 -9.53
CA THR A 49 -10.01 -12.68 -10.74
C THR A 49 -9.94 -14.17 -10.43
N LEU A 50 -9.19 -14.60 -9.41
CA LEU A 50 -9.02 -16.01 -9.07
C LEU A 50 -10.12 -16.55 -8.15
N GLY A 51 -10.83 -15.68 -7.39
CA GLY A 51 -11.92 -16.07 -6.49
C GLY A 51 -11.51 -17.20 -5.53
N ASP A 52 -12.35 -18.22 -5.40
CA ASP A 52 -12.16 -19.34 -4.46
C ASP A 52 -11.04 -20.33 -4.86
N LYS A 53 -10.37 -20.11 -6.00
CA LYS A 53 -9.21 -20.94 -6.39
C LYS A 53 -7.98 -20.66 -5.54
N ALA A 54 -7.94 -19.55 -4.82
CA ALA A 54 -6.80 -19.10 -4.05
C ALA A 54 -7.14 -18.76 -2.59
N HIS A 55 -6.18 -18.98 -1.70
CA HIS A 55 -6.14 -18.40 -0.37
C HIS A 55 -5.35 -17.09 -0.40
N TYR A 56 -5.84 -16.04 0.29
CA TYR A 56 -5.29 -14.69 0.25
C TYR A 56 -4.84 -14.23 1.63
N SER A 57 -3.63 -13.70 1.72
CA SER A 57 -3.02 -13.29 3.00
C SER A 57 -3.40 -11.87 3.42
N HIS A 58 -4.70 -11.53 3.48
CA HIS A 58 -5.20 -10.16 3.67
C HIS A 58 -4.61 -9.38 4.86
N ASP A 59 -4.48 -10.03 6.03
CA ASP A 59 -3.99 -9.36 7.26
C ASP A 59 -2.59 -9.87 7.65
N ALA A 60 -1.88 -10.52 6.73
CA ALA A 60 -0.65 -11.26 7.01
C ALA A 60 0.40 -10.99 5.93
N ASN A 61 1.32 -10.06 6.20
CA ASN A 61 2.38 -9.64 5.28
C ASN A 61 3.80 -9.71 5.89
N SER A 62 3.90 -10.14 7.15
CA SER A 62 5.15 -10.23 7.92
C SER A 62 5.54 -11.68 8.22
N ALA A 63 6.77 -11.89 8.68
CA ALA A 63 7.28 -13.22 9.03
C ALA A 63 6.41 -14.00 10.03
N TYR A 64 5.77 -13.29 10.99
CA TYR A 64 4.80 -13.93 11.89
C TYR A 64 3.43 -14.10 11.24
N GLY A 65 2.95 -13.03 10.58
CA GLY A 65 1.61 -12.99 9.99
C GLY A 65 1.40 -14.13 9.01
N ILE A 66 2.33 -14.34 8.10
CA ILE A 66 2.27 -15.40 7.09
C ILE A 66 2.27 -16.79 7.72
N ALA A 67 3.08 -17.01 8.77
CA ALA A 67 3.05 -18.29 9.49
C ALA A 67 1.71 -18.56 10.20
N PHE A 68 1.04 -17.52 10.71
CA PHE A 68 -0.28 -17.64 11.31
C PHE A 68 -1.37 -17.86 10.26
N ASP A 69 -1.31 -17.12 9.16
CA ASP A 69 -2.24 -17.22 8.04
C ASP A 69 -2.24 -18.65 7.45
N MET A 70 -1.06 -19.25 7.30
CA MET A 70 -0.87 -20.61 6.81
C MET A 70 -1.66 -21.67 7.59
N VAL A 71 -2.00 -21.40 8.84
CA VAL A 71 -2.80 -22.29 9.70
C VAL A 71 -4.13 -21.65 10.09
N ASN A 72 -4.59 -20.65 9.33
CA ASN A 72 -5.84 -19.92 9.55
C ASN A 72 -5.96 -19.39 10.98
N LEU A 73 -4.94 -18.64 11.42
CA LEU A 73 -4.91 -17.91 12.67
C LEU A 73 -4.67 -16.42 12.40
N ARG A 74 -5.39 -15.56 13.10
CA ARG A 74 -5.16 -14.12 13.03
C ARG A 74 -4.00 -13.71 13.92
N GLY A 75 -3.19 -12.77 13.45
CA GLY A 75 -2.05 -12.19 14.13
C GLY A 75 -2.37 -11.52 15.48
N VAL A 76 -1.35 -11.02 16.14
CA VAL A 76 -1.41 -10.49 17.52
C VAL A 76 -1.66 -8.99 17.52
N THR A 77 -2.56 -8.56 18.38
CA THR A 77 -2.81 -7.15 18.71
C THR A 77 -2.39 -6.86 20.16
N GLY A 78 -1.09 -6.97 20.48
CA GLY A 78 -0.52 -6.52 21.76
C GLY A 78 -0.88 -7.31 23.03
N SER A 79 -1.60 -8.44 22.95
CA SER A 79 -2.00 -9.25 24.11
C SER A 79 -1.00 -10.37 24.41
N LYS A 80 -0.45 -10.42 25.63
CA LYS A 80 0.46 -11.49 26.09
C LYS A 80 -0.24 -12.88 26.10
N LEU A 81 -1.52 -12.93 26.50
CA LEU A 81 -2.31 -14.17 26.49
C LEU A 81 -2.50 -14.70 25.07
N ARG A 82 -2.69 -13.79 24.10
CA ARG A 82 -2.82 -14.17 22.69
C ARG A 82 -1.50 -14.74 22.15
N TRP A 83 -0.35 -14.21 22.56
CA TRP A 83 0.96 -14.78 22.23
C TRP A 83 1.10 -16.21 22.77
N PHE A 84 0.80 -16.41 24.05
CA PHE A 84 0.84 -17.75 24.64
C PHE A 84 -0.07 -18.74 23.88
N TYR A 85 -1.30 -18.31 23.60
CA TYR A 85 -2.21 -19.11 22.75
C TYR A 85 -1.59 -19.46 21.39
N LEU A 86 -0.96 -18.50 20.68
CA LEU A 86 -0.37 -18.75 19.36
C LEU A 86 0.81 -19.72 19.41
N PHE A 87 1.64 -19.67 20.46
CA PHE A 87 2.73 -20.64 20.65
C PHE A 87 2.25 -22.08 20.74
N LEU A 88 1.04 -22.31 21.27
CA LEU A 88 0.43 -23.64 21.37
C LEU A 88 -0.43 -23.98 20.13
N ALA A 89 -1.20 -23.01 19.66
CA ALA A 89 -2.17 -23.23 18.58
C ALA A 89 -1.51 -23.46 17.22
N VAL A 90 -0.41 -22.76 16.90
CA VAL A 90 0.28 -22.93 15.61
C VAL A 90 0.80 -24.35 15.43
N PRO A 91 1.57 -24.95 16.37
CA PRO A 91 1.97 -26.35 16.27
C PRO A 91 0.79 -27.31 16.06
N ILE A 92 -0.26 -27.20 16.87
CA ILE A 92 -1.42 -28.09 16.83
C ILE A 92 -2.13 -27.94 15.47
N LYS A 93 -2.49 -26.69 15.09
CA LYS A 93 -3.18 -26.46 13.82
C LYS A 93 -2.37 -26.84 12.61
N SER A 94 -1.05 -26.69 12.63
CA SER A 94 -0.18 -27.09 11.52
C SER A 94 -0.27 -28.58 11.18
N LEU A 95 -0.65 -29.41 12.12
CA LEU A 95 -0.82 -30.85 11.92
C LEU A 95 -2.18 -31.22 11.32
N PHE A 96 -3.23 -30.41 11.61
CA PHE A 96 -4.61 -30.80 11.30
C PHE A 96 -5.28 -29.91 10.27
N TYR A 97 -4.88 -28.63 10.15
CA TYR A 97 -5.50 -27.69 9.22
C TYR A 97 -5.15 -28.07 7.76
N LYS A 98 -6.16 -28.14 6.90
CA LYS A 98 -6.04 -28.48 5.49
C LYS A 98 -6.59 -27.35 4.63
N HIS A 99 -5.77 -26.87 3.74
CA HIS A 99 -6.18 -26.02 2.63
C HIS A 99 -6.74 -26.84 1.48
N LYS A 100 -7.61 -26.22 0.66
CA LYS A 100 -8.21 -26.85 -0.53
C LYS A 100 -7.86 -26.07 -1.82
N GLU A 101 -7.47 -24.83 -1.65
CA GLU A 101 -7.17 -23.88 -2.72
C GLU A 101 -5.91 -24.31 -3.48
N GLU A 102 -5.89 -24.07 -4.79
CA GLU A 102 -4.74 -24.35 -5.66
C GLU A 102 -3.61 -23.36 -5.44
N PHE A 103 -3.98 -22.07 -5.23
CA PHE A 103 -3.02 -20.98 -5.12
C PHE A 103 -2.94 -20.43 -3.69
N TYR A 104 -1.75 -19.96 -3.34
CA TYR A 104 -1.53 -19.06 -2.22
C TYR A 104 -1.07 -17.69 -2.73
N VAL A 105 -1.94 -16.69 -2.66
CA VAL A 105 -1.62 -15.32 -3.03
C VAL A 105 -1.21 -14.57 -1.77
N VAL A 106 0.05 -14.20 -1.67
CA VAL A 106 0.64 -13.69 -0.45
C VAL A 106 1.26 -12.31 -0.64
N GLU A 107 0.82 -11.35 0.19
CA GLU A 107 1.44 -10.02 0.29
C GLU A 107 2.68 -10.12 1.19
N ILE A 108 3.84 -9.70 0.70
CA ILE A 108 5.10 -9.71 1.45
C ILE A 108 5.65 -8.30 1.57
N ASP A 109 5.80 -7.85 2.82
CA ASP A 109 6.45 -6.58 3.12
C ASP A 109 7.96 -6.73 3.16
N GLY A 110 8.66 -5.70 2.65
CA GLY A 110 10.11 -5.51 2.81
C GLY A 110 10.41 -4.37 3.78
N GLU A 111 9.68 -4.29 4.89
CA GLU A 111 9.80 -3.17 5.83
C GLU A 111 11.01 -3.26 6.76
N ARG A 112 11.57 -4.45 6.91
CA ARG A 112 12.73 -4.71 7.77
C ARG A 112 13.82 -5.45 7.03
N PRO A 113 15.09 -5.13 7.30
CA PRO A 113 16.21 -5.90 6.76
C PRO A 113 16.09 -7.40 7.04
N HIS A 114 16.29 -8.22 6.01
CA HIS A 114 16.27 -9.69 6.00
C HIS A 114 14.88 -10.35 6.13
N GLU A 115 13.77 -9.60 6.16
CA GLU A 115 12.44 -10.19 6.26
C GLU A 115 11.98 -10.76 4.93
N ALA A 116 12.24 -10.05 3.83
CA ALA A 116 11.90 -10.54 2.50
C ALA A 116 12.69 -11.82 2.14
N GLU A 117 14.00 -11.87 2.44
CA GLU A 117 14.79 -13.08 2.25
C GLU A 117 14.29 -14.25 3.10
N PHE A 118 13.97 -13.99 4.38
CA PHE A 118 13.42 -14.99 5.29
C PHE A 118 12.14 -15.64 4.74
N LEU A 119 11.26 -14.85 4.15
CA LEU A 119 10.00 -15.32 3.57
C LEU A 119 10.19 -15.94 2.18
N ALA A 120 10.95 -15.29 1.30
CA ALA A 120 11.20 -15.74 -0.06
C ALA A 120 11.90 -17.11 -0.10
N SER A 121 12.90 -17.30 0.78
CA SER A 121 13.62 -18.60 0.90
C SER A 121 12.73 -19.74 1.35
N TRP A 122 11.67 -19.46 2.08
CA TRP A 122 10.68 -20.43 2.54
C TRP A 122 9.63 -20.73 1.49
N LEU A 123 8.97 -19.66 1.02
CA LEU A 123 7.80 -19.77 0.15
C LEU A 123 8.17 -20.16 -1.30
N ARG A 124 9.36 -19.74 -1.77
CA ARG A 124 9.85 -19.96 -3.13
C ARG A 124 8.76 -19.72 -4.18
N PRO A 125 8.29 -18.46 -4.35
CA PRO A 125 7.14 -18.18 -5.19
C PRO A 125 7.30 -18.74 -6.60
N GLU A 126 6.22 -19.26 -7.19
CA GLU A 126 6.16 -19.57 -8.61
C GLU A 126 6.17 -18.27 -9.42
N VAL A 127 5.35 -17.30 -8.99
CA VAL A 127 5.25 -15.97 -9.58
C VAL A 127 5.49 -14.90 -8.53
N THR A 128 6.25 -13.85 -8.89
CA THR A 128 6.37 -12.63 -8.08
C THR A 128 5.87 -11.43 -8.87
N LEU A 129 4.95 -10.67 -8.26
CA LEU A 129 4.50 -9.36 -8.72
C LEU A 129 5.20 -8.29 -7.87
N TRP A 130 6.17 -7.59 -8.43
CA TRP A 130 6.84 -6.47 -7.76
C TRP A 130 6.24 -5.16 -8.25
N VAL A 131 5.24 -4.66 -7.50
CA VAL A 131 4.31 -3.63 -7.97
C VAL A 131 4.84 -2.20 -7.86
N SER A 132 5.84 -1.95 -7.03
CA SER A 132 6.41 -0.60 -6.86
C SER A 132 7.70 -0.63 -6.03
N LEU A 133 8.48 0.44 -6.11
CA LEU A 133 9.64 0.67 -5.26
C LEU A 133 9.75 2.14 -4.88
N GLY A 134 9.90 2.43 -3.58
CA GLY A 134 10.08 3.76 -3.02
C GLY A 134 10.69 3.71 -1.63
N LEU A 135 11.03 4.86 -1.07
CA LEU A 135 11.67 5.01 0.25
C LEU A 135 10.65 4.85 1.40
N SER A 136 9.92 3.72 1.42
CA SER A 136 9.06 3.39 2.54
C SER A 136 9.90 2.84 3.70
N HIS A 137 9.50 3.20 4.95
CA HIS A 137 10.17 2.71 6.17
C HIS A 137 11.69 2.93 6.20
N ALA A 138 12.18 4.02 5.56
CA ALA A 138 13.61 4.34 5.41
C ALA A 138 14.38 4.28 6.73
N CYS A 139 13.76 4.68 7.86
CA CYS A 139 14.35 4.64 9.19
C CYS A 139 14.80 3.23 9.63
N GLN A 140 14.23 2.17 9.09
CA GLN A 140 14.60 0.78 9.41
C GLN A 140 15.93 0.36 8.76
N PHE A 141 16.30 1.02 7.66
CA PHE A 141 17.48 0.71 6.83
C PHE A 141 18.69 1.61 7.12
N GLU A 142 18.51 2.74 7.84
CA GLU A 142 19.58 3.69 8.15
C GLU A 142 20.80 3.02 8.79
N GLN A 143 20.60 2.00 9.64
CA GLN A 143 21.72 1.33 10.31
C GLN A 143 22.58 0.55 9.33
N GLN A 144 22.00 -0.05 8.28
CA GLN A 144 22.77 -0.76 7.26
C GLN A 144 23.64 0.19 6.44
N VAL A 145 23.15 1.41 6.18
CA VAL A 145 23.91 2.45 5.49
C VAL A 145 25.03 2.98 6.41
N LYS A 146 24.74 3.22 7.69
CA LYS A 146 25.73 3.66 8.69
C LYS A 146 26.84 2.63 8.92
N ASP A 147 26.49 1.34 8.88
CA ASP A 147 27.44 0.22 9.01
C ASP A 147 28.24 -0.03 7.71
N GLY A 148 28.00 0.76 6.64
CA GLY A 148 28.72 0.64 5.36
C GLY A 148 28.31 -0.55 4.49
N LEU A 149 27.23 -1.27 4.84
CA LEU A 149 26.74 -2.41 4.05
C LEU A 149 26.13 -1.96 2.72
N PHE A 150 25.52 -0.78 2.68
CA PHE A 150 24.99 -0.15 1.48
C PHE A 150 25.44 1.31 1.41
N SER A 151 25.66 1.82 0.19
CA SER A 151 26.09 3.20 -0.02
C SER A 151 24.94 4.22 0.08
N SER A 152 23.66 3.78 0.06
CA SER A 152 22.48 4.62 0.19
C SER A 152 21.26 3.84 0.67
N LEU A 153 20.24 4.55 1.16
CA LEU A 153 18.96 3.96 1.56
C LEU A 153 18.24 3.29 0.39
N ASP A 154 18.28 3.89 -0.81
CA ASP A 154 17.70 3.32 -2.02
C ASP A 154 18.24 1.93 -2.30
N LYS A 155 19.58 1.76 -2.21
CA LYS A 155 20.22 0.48 -2.45
C LYS A 155 19.86 -0.55 -1.38
N ALA A 156 19.78 -0.14 -0.12
CA ALA A 156 19.41 -1.03 0.99
C ALA A 156 17.96 -1.54 0.83
N ILE A 157 17.04 -0.64 0.54
CA ILE A 157 15.62 -0.95 0.35
C ILE A 157 15.43 -1.79 -0.91
N THR A 158 16.06 -1.40 -2.03
CA THR A 158 16.00 -2.14 -3.29
C THR A 158 16.52 -3.57 -3.12
N HIS A 159 17.61 -3.75 -2.39
CA HIS A 159 18.17 -5.08 -2.09
C HIS A 159 17.17 -5.96 -1.34
N GLU A 160 16.48 -5.41 -0.34
CA GLU A 160 15.47 -6.15 0.43
C GLU A 160 14.33 -6.65 -0.47
N PHE A 161 13.73 -5.78 -1.26
CA PHE A 161 12.66 -6.18 -2.18
C PHE A 161 13.13 -7.13 -3.28
N ALA A 162 14.37 -7.03 -3.72
CA ALA A 162 14.97 -7.88 -4.75
C ALA A 162 15.15 -9.35 -4.32
N MET A 163 15.03 -9.65 -3.02
CA MET A 163 15.10 -11.03 -2.54
C MET A 163 13.95 -11.89 -3.08
N LEU A 164 12.73 -11.35 -3.26
CA LEU A 164 11.63 -12.14 -3.83
C LEU A 164 11.90 -12.56 -5.28
N PRO A 165 12.22 -11.65 -6.22
CA PRO A 165 12.64 -12.03 -7.57
C PRO A 165 13.76 -13.08 -7.60
N GLN A 166 14.73 -12.98 -6.68
CA GLN A 166 15.86 -13.91 -6.60
C GLN A 166 15.41 -15.34 -6.28
N TYR A 167 14.40 -15.52 -5.42
CA TYR A 167 13.88 -16.83 -5.03
C TYR A 167 12.68 -17.30 -5.89
N THR A 168 12.24 -16.49 -6.88
CA THR A 168 11.12 -16.84 -7.77
C THR A 168 11.51 -17.93 -8.74
N GLN A 169 10.59 -18.88 -8.96
CA GLN A 169 10.85 -20.10 -9.73
C GLN A 169 10.57 -19.97 -11.23
N LYS A 170 9.50 -19.25 -11.63
CA LYS A 170 9.02 -19.24 -13.01
C LYS A 170 8.90 -17.84 -13.63
N LEU A 171 8.20 -16.91 -12.98
CA LEU A 171 7.84 -15.62 -13.56
C LEU A 171 7.96 -14.47 -12.57
N VAL A 172 8.66 -13.42 -12.96
CA VAL A 172 8.73 -12.13 -12.24
C VAL A 172 8.09 -11.07 -13.12
N ILE A 173 7.05 -10.41 -12.62
CA ILE A 173 6.35 -9.32 -13.29
C ILE A 173 6.62 -8.04 -12.50
N ILE A 174 7.09 -6.98 -13.17
CA ILE A 174 7.50 -5.73 -12.52
C ILE A 174 6.91 -4.50 -13.18
N ASP A 175 6.89 -3.41 -12.42
CA ASP A 175 6.78 -2.05 -12.96
C ASP A 175 8.09 -1.70 -13.71
N GLY A 176 8.02 -1.73 -15.03
CA GLY A 176 9.16 -1.46 -15.92
C GLY A 176 9.57 0.02 -15.98
N GLU A 177 8.78 0.94 -15.44
CA GLU A 177 9.08 2.38 -15.41
C GLU A 177 10.04 2.76 -14.27
N VAL A 178 10.29 1.83 -13.33
CA VAL A 178 11.15 2.08 -12.16
C VAL A 178 12.59 1.61 -12.42
N ASP A 179 13.47 2.53 -12.72
CA ASP A 179 14.89 2.25 -13.03
C ASP A 179 15.62 1.41 -11.97
N LEU A 180 15.37 1.66 -10.68
CA LEU A 180 16.00 0.90 -9.60
C LEU A 180 15.59 -0.57 -9.61
N MET A 181 14.34 -0.88 -9.94
CA MET A 181 13.86 -2.25 -10.10
C MET A 181 14.51 -2.93 -11.29
N ASN A 182 14.61 -2.22 -12.44
CA ASN A 182 15.28 -2.71 -13.63
C ASN A 182 16.75 -3.06 -13.34
N ARG A 183 17.50 -2.15 -12.72
CA ARG A 183 18.93 -2.38 -12.37
C ARG A 183 19.10 -3.53 -11.37
N ALA A 184 18.20 -3.66 -10.38
CA ALA A 184 18.26 -4.77 -9.44
C ALA A 184 18.08 -6.12 -10.13
N LEU A 185 17.10 -6.23 -11.04
CA LEU A 185 16.87 -7.45 -11.80
C LEU A 185 17.99 -7.77 -12.78
N ASP A 186 18.55 -6.77 -13.46
CA ASP A 186 19.70 -6.96 -14.34
C ASP A 186 20.90 -7.52 -13.54
N SER A 187 21.15 -6.99 -12.32
CA SER A 187 22.18 -7.52 -11.44
C SER A 187 21.90 -8.96 -10.98
N ILE A 188 20.66 -9.30 -10.67
CA ILE A 188 20.25 -10.66 -10.28
C ILE A 188 20.47 -11.62 -11.45
N LYS A 189 20.09 -11.23 -12.67
CA LYS A 189 20.28 -12.03 -13.89
C LYS A 189 21.75 -12.24 -14.22
N GLN A 190 22.56 -11.17 -14.20
CA GLN A 190 24.01 -11.24 -14.47
C GLN A 190 24.74 -12.19 -13.50
N LYS A 191 24.29 -12.25 -12.26
CA LYS A 191 24.84 -13.15 -11.24
C LYS A 191 24.22 -14.57 -11.27
N ASN A 192 23.36 -14.87 -12.23
CA ASN A 192 22.62 -16.13 -12.31
C ASN A 192 21.86 -16.51 -11.02
N LEU A 193 21.35 -15.52 -10.29
CA LEU A 193 20.64 -15.74 -9.04
C LEU A 193 19.15 -16.04 -9.22
N THR A 194 18.63 -15.92 -10.45
CA THR A 194 17.26 -16.33 -10.81
C THR A 194 17.25 -16.99 -12.18
N LYS A 195 16.36 -17.98 -12.35
CA LYS A 195 16.05 -18.60 -13.65
C LYS A 195 14.67 -18.15 -14.16
N ALA A 196 13.95 -17.35 -13.39
CA ALA A 196 12.62 -16.89 -13.74
C ALA A 196 12.65 -15.96 -14.97
N THR A 197 11.63 -16.08 -15.80
CA THR A 197 11.34 -15.11 -16.86
C THR A 197 10.95 -13.78 -16.22
N VAL A 198 11.42 -12.64 -16.77
CA VAL A 198 11.07 -11.31 -16.28
C VAL A 198 10.27 -10.59 -17.33
N ILE A 199 9.06 -10.14 -16.98
CA ILE A 199 8.19 -9.31 -17.80
C ILE A 199 8.08 -7.92 -17.14
N LYS A 200 8.30 -6.88 -17.96
CA LYS A 200 8.24 -5.47 -17.55
C LYS A 200 6.94 -4.87 -18.08
N CYS A 201 6.10 -4.36 -17.18
CA CYS A 201 4.86 -3.66 -17.51
C CYS A 201 5.08 -2.15 -17.53
N SER A 202 4.34 -1.42 -18.37
CA SER A 202 4.40 0.04 -18.45
C SER A 202 3.02 0.67 -18.62
N LYS A 203 2.94 2.00 -18.50
CA LYS A 203 1.72 2.78 -18.74
C LYS A 203 1.45 3.01 -20.23
N ASP A 204 2.33 2.58 -21.13
CA ASP A 204 2.18 2.80 -22.57
C ASP A 204 0.93 2.11 -23.13
N ALA A 205 0.45 1.08 -22.44
CA ALA A 205 -0.81 0.42 -22.76
C ALA A 205 -2.05 1.31 -22.58
N VAL A 206 -1.95 2.44 -21.86
CA VAL A 206 -3.09 3.32 -21.56
C VAL A 206 -3.49 4.14 -22.77
N LYS A 207 -4.64 3.84 -23.35
CA LYS A 207 -5.26 4.63 -24.44
C LYS A 207 -6.13 5.76 -23.87
N THR A 208 -6.92 5.45 -22.82
CA THR A 208 -7.81 6.41 -22.19
C THR A 208 -7.77 6.25 -20.68
N TYR A 209 -7.83 7.37 -19.96
CA TYR A 209 -7.99 7.43 -18.52
C TYR A 209 -8.95 8.56 -18.17
N LYS A 210 -10.06 8.22 -17.52
CA LYS A 210 -11.03 9.17 -16.99
C LYS A 210 -11.22 8.90 -15.51
N VAL A 211 -11.18 9.94 -14.69
CA VAL A 211 -11.36 9.84 -13.24
C VAL A 211 -12.28 10.90 -12.70
N GLU A 212 -13.28 10.45 -11.95
CA GLU A 212 -14.24 11.23 -11.21
C GLU A 212 -14.19 10.87 -9.72
N PRO A 213 -14.82 11.65 -8.83
CA PRO A 213 -14.76 11.37 -7.38
C PRO A 213 -15.27 9.97 -7.00
N ASN A 214 -16.23 9.41 -7.69
CA ASN A 214 -16.84 8.12 -7.41
C ASN A 214 -16.66 7.07 -8.52
N HIS A 215 -15.94 7.40 -9.59
CA HIS A 215 -15.80 6.51 -10.75
C HIS A 215 -14.46 6.68 -11.43
N THR A 216 -13.95 5.60 -12.02
CA THR A 216 -12.75 5.64 -12.89
C THR A 216 -12.91 4.62 -14.00
N SER A 217 -12.60 5.01 -15.24
CA SER A 217 -12.46 4.09 -16.36
C SER A 217 -11.12 4.18 -17.04
N PHE A 218 -10.66 3.04 -17.54
CA PHE A 218 -9.44 2.90 -18.36
C PHE A 218 -9.77 2.14 -19.63
N ILE A 219 -9.17 2.56 -20.74
CA ILE A 219 -9.04 1.72 -21.92
C ILE A 219 -7.55 1.39 -22.06
N LEU A 220 -7.19 0.11 -21.90
CA LEU A 220 -5.84 -0.40 -22.04
C LEU A 220 -5.73 -1.29 -23.26
N GLN A 221 -4.60 -1.23 -23.95
CA GLN A 221 -4.25 -2.20 -24.98
C GLN A 221 -3.79 -3.50 -24.32
N GLY A 222 -4.46 -4.60 -24.64
CA GLY A 222 -4.15 -5.92 -24.07
C GLY A 222 -2.72 -6.38 -24.38
N THR A 223 -2.11 -7.04 -23.43
CA THR A 223 -0.70 -7.50 -23.51
C THR A 223 -0.53 -8.74 -24.37
N ALA A 224 -1.55 -9.60 -24.48
CA ALA A 224 -1.46 -10.86 -25.20
C ALA A 224 -2.07 -10.80 -26.61
N ASP A 225 -3.24 -10.17 -26.76
CA ASP A 225 -4.04 -10.14 -27.98
C ASP A 225 -3.97 -8.82 -28.75
N GLY A 226 -3.41 -7.77 -28.13
CA GLY A 226 -3.37 -6.41 -28.70
C GLY A 226 -4.75 -5.73 -28.78
N VAL A 227 -5.82 -6.38 -28.29
CA VAL A 227 -7.18 -5.83 -28.26
C VAL A 227 -7.30 -4.84 -27.11
N SER A 228 -8.07 -3.77 -27.29
CA SER A 228 -8.30 -2.80 -26.23
C SER A 228 -9.41 -3.28 -25.30
N HIS A 229 -9.11 -3.29 -23.99
CA HIS A 229 -10.04 -3.67 -22.94
C HIS A 229 -10.41 -2.48 -22.08
N GLU A 230 -11.68 -2.39 -21.71
CA GLU A 230 -12.20 -1.35 -20.82
C GLU A 230 -12.29 -1.87 -19.38
N TYR A 231 -11.76 -1.09 -18.43
CA TYR A 231 -11.75 -1.38 -17.00
C TYR A 231 -12.52 -0.33 -16.23
N GLU A 232 -13.41 -0.78 -15.35
CA GLU A 232 -14.34 0.06 -14.59
C GLU A 232 -14.15 -0.09 -13.08
N PHE A 233 -14.18 1.05 -12.37
CA PHE A 233 -14.09 1.12 -10.91
C PHE A 233 -15.11 2.11 -10.35
N ASN A 234 -15.88 1.72 -9.33
CA ASN A 234 -16.81 2.62 -8.62
C ASN A 234 -16.09 3.41 -7.51
N ARG A 235 -14.93 3.98 -7.84
CA ARG A 235 -14.13 4.84 -6.97
C ARG A 235 -13.04 5.57 -7.74
N PRO A 236 -12.44 6.63 -7.17
CA PRO A 236 -11.32 7.28 -7.83
C PRO A 236 -10.06 6.41 -7.72
N MET A 237 -9.49 6.06 -8.86
CA MET A 237 -8.23 5.30 -8.97
C MET A 237 -7.18 6.14 -9.68
N SER A 238 -5.94 6.08 -9.20
CA SER A 238 -4.83 6.77 -9.86
C SER A 238 -4.46 6.10 -11.18
N LYS A 239 -3.83 6.85 -12.09
CA LYS A 239 -3.36 6.31 -13.38
C LYS A 239 -2.36 5.16 -13.19
N ASP A 240 -1.66 5.10 -12.06
CA ASP A 240 -0.69 4.04 -11.76
C ASP A 240 -1.32 2.65 -11.63
N ILE A 241 -2.66 2.57 -11.39
CA ILE A 241 -3.36 1.28 -11.40
C ILE A 241 -3.27 0.58 -12.74
N ALA A 242 -3.08 1.32 -13.85
CA ALA A 242 -2.93 0.75 -15.18
C ALA A 242 -1.76 -0.24 -15.28
N ILE A 243 -0.64 0.06 -14.59
CA ILE A 243 0.49 -0.89 -14.51
C ILE A 243 0.06 -2.16 -13.80
N GLN A 244 -0.70 -2.04 -12.69
CA GLN A 244 -1.18 -3.22 -11.95
C GLN A 244 -2.19 -4.02 -12.77
N LEU A 245 -3.03 -3.37 -13.59
CA LEU A 245 -3.93 -4.05 -14.52
C LEU A 245 -3.15 -4.81 -15.60
N THR A 246 -2.12 -4.20 -16.19
CA THR A 246 -1.23 -4.87 -17.14
C THR A 246 -0.48 -6.04 -16.50
N MET A 247 -0.03 -5.90 -15.24
CA MET A 247 0.55 -7.01 -14.47
C MET A 247 -0.46 -8.14 -14.24
N LEU A 248 -1.72 -7.79 -13.93
CA LEU A 248 -2.80 -8.75 -13.74
C LEU A 248 -3.10 -9.51 -15.02
N GLU A 249 -3.20 -8.83 -16.17
CA GLU A 249 -3.35 -9.48 -17.47
C GLU A 249 -2.21 -10.46 -17.76
N THR A 250 -0.97 -10.03 -17.50
CA THR A 250 0.21 -10.88 -17.67
C THR A 250 0.14 -12.12 -16.78
N LEU A 251 -0.27 -11.96 -15.51
CA LEU A 251 -0.47 -13.07 -14.58
C LEU A 251 -1.57 -14.01 -15.06
N VAL A 252 -2.71 -13.48 -15.46
CA VAL A 252 -3.90 -14.23 -15.92
C VAL A 252 -3.55 -15.06 -17.15
N ASN A 253 -2.83 -14.47 -18.12
CA ASN A 253 -2.36 -15.17 -19.31
C ASN A 253 -1.38 -16.31 -18.97
N TYR A 254 -0.46 -16.08 -18.00
CA TYR A 254 0.45 -17.11 -17.52
C TYR A 254 -0.27 -18.27 -16.82
N LEU A 255 -1.33 -17.96 -16.06
CA LEU A 255 -2.11 -18.96 -15.33
C LEU A 255 -3.19 -19.64 -16.20
N GLU A 256 -3.39 -19.18 -17.44
CA GLU A 256 -4.43 -19.65 -18.37
C GLU A 256 -5.85 -19.57 -17.76
N VAL A 257 -6.13 -18.47 -17.03
CA VAL A 257 -7.45 -18.21 -16.45
C VAL A 257 -8.18 -17.10 -17.21
N MET A 258 -9.50 -17.06 -17.11
CA MET A 258 -10.31 -16.02 -17.77
C MET A 258 -10.02 -14.64 -17.17
N PRO A 259 -9.72 -13.64 -18.00
CA PRO A 259 -9.51 -12.28 -17.55
C PRO A 259 -10.79 -11.65 -17.00
N ARG A 260 -10.64 -10.68 -16.09
CA ARG A 260 -11.73 -9.86 -15.59
C ARG A 260 -11.44 -8.38 -15.87
N TYR A 261 -12.44 -7.65 -16.34
CA TYR A 261 -12.33 -6.23 -16.71
C TYR A 261 -13.20 -5.31 -15.84
N ASP A 262 -14.32 -5.82 -15.29
CA ASP A 262 -15.17 -5.09 -14.36
C ASP A 262 -14.70 -5.26 -12.91
N PHE A 263 -14.19 -4.17 -12.34
CA PHE A 263 -13.75 -4.02 -10.95
C PHE A 263 -14.64 -3.06 -10.15
N SER A 264 -15.86 -2.80 -10.58
CA SER A 264 -16.83 -1.95 -9.88
C SER A 264 -17.09 -2.39 -8.43
N ASN A 265 -16.99 -3.70 -8.17
CA ASN A 265 -17.16 -4.31 -6.85
C ASN A 265 -15.83 -4.52 -6.09
N LEU A 266 -14.71 -3.94 -6.55
CA LEU A 266 -13.42 -4.05 -5.88
C LEU A 266 -13.49 -3.48 -4.46
N LYS A 267 -13.24 -4.32 -3.47
CA LYS A 267 -13.18 -3.93 -2.06
C LYS A 267 -11.75 -3.55 -1.70
N LEU A 268 -11.51 -2.28 -1.42
CA LEU A 268 -10.25 -1.82 -0.85
C LEU A 268 -10.43 -1.51 0.63
N ALA A 269 -9.35 -1.67 1.39
CA ALA A 269 -9.35 -1.29 2.79
C ALA A 269 -9.67 0.21 2.97
N PRO A 270 -10.32 0.61 4.08
CA PRO A 270 -10.66 1.99 4.38
C PRO A 270 -9.47 2.94 4.25
N GLY A 271 -9.73 4.17 3.79
CA GLY A 271 -8.70 5.18 3.60
C GLY A 271 -7.79 4.95 2.38
N ARG A 272 -8.22 4.14 1.42
CA ARG A 272 -7.57 3.90 0.12
C ARG A 272 -8.47 4.37 -1.01
N ASN A 273 -8.51 5.69 -1.22
CA ASN A 273 -9.37 6.36 -2.21
C ASN A 273 -10.85 6.04 -2.02
N SER A 274 -11.32 6.02 -0.77
CA SER A 274 -12.74 5.89 -0.48
C SER A 274 -13.44 7.20 -0.81
N TYR A 275 -14.60 7.12 -1.47
CA TYR A 275 -15.45 8.27 -1.72
C TYR A 275 -16.60 8.33 -0.71
N PHE A 276 -16.91 9.52 -0.23
CA PHE A 276 -18.07 9.79 0.62
C PHE A 276 -18.76 11.10 0.22
N ASP A 277 -20.06 11.14 0.36
CA ASP A 277 -20.81 12.38 0.34
C ASP A 277 -20.64 13.11 1.67
N GLY A 278 -20.23 14.37 1.62
CA GLY A 278 -20.15 15.26 2.76
C GLY A 278 -21.40 16.09 2.99
N LYS A 279 -21.46 16.77 4.13
CA LYS A 279 -22.51 17.75 4.45
C LYS A 279 -22.60 18.84 3.37
N ASN A 280 -23.80 19.37 3.15
CA ASN A 280 -24.05 20.49 2.25
C ASN A 280 -23.60 20.30 0.80
N GLY A 281 -23.37 19.07 0.34
CA GLY A 281 -22.96 18.81 -1.05
C GLY A 281 -21.46 18.57 -1.25
N LEU A 282 -20.65 18.65 -0.19
CA LEU A 282 -19.22 18.34 -0.24
C LEU A 282 -18.97 16.95 -0.81
N LYS A 283 -17.89 16.81 -1.57
CA LYS A 283 -17.35 15.52 -2.03
C LYS A 283 -16.07 15.22 -1.28
N ILE A 284 -15.96 14.05 -0.67
CA ILE A 284 -14.83 13.67 0.18
C ILE A 284 -14.13 12.46 -0.42
N ILE A 285 -12.83 12.61 -0.68
CA ILE A 285 -11.95 11.52 -1.11
C ILE A 285 -10.99 11.22 0.05
N ASP A 286 -11.15 10.04 0.64
CA ASP A 286 -10.31 9.58 1.74
C ASP A 286 -9.18 8.68 1.24
N SER A 287 -7.96 9.20 1.28
CA SER A 287 -6.72 8.45 1.04
C SER A 287 -5.76 8.53 2.25
N SER A 288 -6.34 8.57 3.47
CA SER A 288 -5.62 8.86 4.72
C SER A 288 -5.01 7.63 5.41
N TYR A 289 -5.11 6.42 4.84
CA TYR A 289 -4.58 5.20 5.47
C TYR A 289 -3.08 5.28 5.73
N ASN A 290 -2.30 5.60 4.68
CA ASN A 290 -0.84 5.77 4.74
C ASN A 290 -0.40 6.99 3.91
N ALA A 291 0.77 7.54 4.26
CA ALA A 291 1.41 8.58 3.48
C ALA A 291 2.90 8.24 3.29
N HIS A 292 3.24 7.75 2.12
CA HIS A 292 4.60 7.71 1.58
C HIS A 292 4.63 8.61 0.36
N LEU A 293 5.73 9.30 0.07
CA LEU A 293 5.78 10.29 -1.01
C LEU A 293 5.29 9.73 -2.36
N ILE A 294 5.68 8.50 -2.70
CA ILE A 294 5.22 7.83 -3.93
C ILE A 294 3.69 7.70 -3.98
N SER A 295 3.04 7.34 -2.87
CA SER A 295 1.58 7.26 -2.82
C SER A 295 0.92 8.63 -2.82
N VAL A 296 1.56 9.62 -2.23
CA VAL A 296 1.07 11.01 -2.24
C VAL A 296 1.11 11.56 -3.65
N LYS A 297 2.23 11.40 -4.36
CA LYS A 297 2.39 11.82 -5.76
C LYS A 297 1.30 11.21 -6.65
N SER A 298 1.12 9.91 -6.60
CA SER A 298 0.10 9.18 -7.38
C SER A 298 -1.32 9.72 -7.15
N ILE A 299 -1.67 10.02 -5.88
CA ILE A 299 -3.00 10.53 -5.52
C ILE A 299 -3.15 12.01 -5.91
N LEU A 300 -2.12 12.82 -5.81
CA LEU A 300 -2.15 14.21 -6.24
C LEU A 300 -2.25 14.32 -7.76
N GLU A 301 -1.57 13.45 -8.52
CA GLU A 301 -1.71 13.35 -9.98
C GLU A 301 -3.15 12.95 -10.37
N MET A 302 -3.73 11.97 -9.69
CA MET A 302 -5.14 11.59 -9.86
C MET A 302 -6.07 12.79 -9.58
N TYR A 303 -5.88 13.47 -8.47
CA TYR A 303 -6.70 14.61 -8.08
C TYR A 303 -6.56 15.80 -9.04
N LYS A 304 -5.35 16.01 -9.58
CA LYS A 304 -5.12 17.00 -10.64
C LYS A 304 -5.93 16.65 -11.90
N ALA A 305 -5.96 15.38 -12.29
CA ALA A 305 -6.67 14.90 -13.49
C ALA A 305 -8.20 14.96 -13.37
N MET A 306 -8.76 14.97 -12.16
CA MET A 306 -10.20 15.13 -11.98
C MET A 306 -10.68 16.51 -12.44
N HIS A 307 -11.76 16.53 -13.19
CA HIS A 307 -12.47 17.76 -13.58
C HIS A 307 -13.56 18.08 -12.55
N VAL A 308 -13.15 18.65 -11.42
CA VAL A 308 -14.07 19.06 -10.33
C VAL A 308 -13.83 20.51 -9.94
N PRO A 309 -14.88 21.24 -9.53
CA PRO A 309 -14.74 22.58 -8.99
C PRO A 309 -14.10 22.55 -7.60
N HIS A 310 -13.55 23.70 -7.18
CA HIS A 310 -13.12 23.95 -5.79
C HIS A 310 -12.30 22.82 -5.15
N LYS A 311 -11.08 22.61 -5.68
CA LYS A 311 -10.14 21.60 -5.17
C LYS A 311 -9.48 22.04 -3.86
N TRP A 312 -9.77 21.34 -2.77
CA TRP A 312 -9.14 21.54 -1.48
C TRP A 312 -8.33 20.34 -1.04
N LEU A 313 -7.13 20.55 -0.49
CA LEU A 313 -6.24 19.51 0.01
C LEU A 313 -6.12 19.58 1.53
N ILE A 314 -6.34 18.47 2.21
CA ILE A 314 -6.12 18.30 3.65
C ILE A 314 -5.00 17.28 3.84
N ILE A 315 -3.81 17.78 4.18
CA ILE A 315 -2.57 16.99 4.17
C ILE A 315 -1.98 16.90 5.58
N GLY A 316 -1.81 15.66 6.04
CA GLY A 316 -1.08 15.34 7.27
C GLY A 316 0.40 15.03 7.01
N ASP A 317 1.16 14.82 8.09
CA ASP A 317 2.58 14.47 7.99
C ASP A 317 2.81 13.12 7.28
N ILE A 318 3.90 13.05 6.49
CA ILE A 318 4.51 11.79 6.07
C ILE A 318 5.38 11.30 7.24
N VAL A 319 5.16 10.07 7.70
CA VAL A 319 5.84 9.50 8.86
C VAL A 319 6.87 8.44 8.46
N ASP A 320 7.73 8.01 9.41
CA ASP A 320 8.71 6.93 9.26
C ASP A 320 9.80 7.18 8.18
N GLN A 321 10.11 8.45 7.90
CA GLN A 321 11.11 8.86 6.91
C GLN A 321 12.54 8.99 7.50
N GLY A 322 12.71 8.97 8.82
CA GLY A 322 14.02 9.10 9.45
C GLY A 322 14.75 10.38 9.04
N SER A 323 16.01 10.25 8.67
CA SER A 323 16.89 11.39 8.31
C SER A 323 16.48 12.15 7.05
N ILE A 324 15.66 11.56 6.19
CA ILE A 324 15.22 12.20 4.92
C ILE A 324 13.89 12.95 5.04
N GLU A 325 13.30 13.06 6.25
CA GLU A 325 11.95 13.64 6.42
C GLU A 325 11.80 15.06 5.85
N GLY A 326 12.84 15.89 5.97
CA GLY A 326 12.82 17.25 5.43
C GLY A 326 12.78 17.27 3.90
N GLN A 327 13.58 16.41 3.25
CA GLN A 327 13.60 16.28 1.80
C GLN A 327 12.27 15.76 1.24
N GLU A 328 11.70 14.75 1.89
CA GLU A 328 10.42 14.18 1.47
C GLU A 328 9.25 15.17 1.61
N HIS A 329 9.26 16.01 2.66
CA HIS A 329 8.25 17.05 2.82
C HIS A 329 8.47 18.27 1.89
N ALA A 330 9.69 18.54 1.46
CA ALA A 330 9.96 19.53 0.41
C ALA A 330 9.40 19.03 -0.94
N LYS A 331 9.70 17.79 -1.32
CA LYS A 331 9.13 17.17 -2.53
C LYS A 331 7.59 17.10 -2.49
N LEU A 332 6.99 16.89 -1.29
CA LEU A 332 5.54 16.97 -1.10
C LEU A 332 5.00 18.34 -1.52
N ALA A 333 5.70 19.43 -1.16
CA ALA A 333 5.29 20.77 -1.57
C ALA A 333 5.30 20.92 -3.10
N ASP A 334 6.34 20.42 -3.79
CA ASP A 334 6.44 20.47 -5.25
C ASP A 334 5.26 19.74 -5.92
N GLU A 335 4.84 18.61 -5.37
CA GLU A 335 3.69 17.85 -5.90
C GLU A 335 2.35 18.58 -5.64
N ILE A 336 2.19 19.24 -4.49
CA ILE A 336 1.00 20.06 -4.19
C ILE A 336 0.90 21.24 -5.15
N ILE A 337 2.01 21.92 -5.43
CA ILE A 337 2.05 23.07 -6.36
C ILE A 337 1.55 22.68 -7.74
N LYS A 338 1.87 21.47 -8.23
CA LYS A 338 1.42 20.96 -9.54
C LYS A 338 -0.10 20.76 -9.63
N VAL A 339 -0.77 20.53 -8.51
CA VAL A 339 -2.25 20.38 -8.45
C VAL A 339 -2.96 21.71 -8.60
N LYS A 340 -2.36 22.82 -8.13
CA LYS A 340 -2.95 24.16 -8.06
C LYS A 340 -4.30 24.18 -7.31
N PRO A 341 -4.35 23.68 -6.07
CA PRO A 341 -5.58 23.67 -5.29
C PRO A 341 -5.95 25.11 -4.88
N GLU A 342 -7.24 25.36 -4.65
CA GLU A 342 -7.73 26.65 -4.14
C GLU A 342 -7.35 26.86 -2.68
N GLN A 343 -7.32 25.78 -1.89
CA GLN A 343 -6.96 25.81 -0.48
C GLN A 343 -6.14 24.57 -0.11
N VAL A 344 -5.11 24.76 0.72
CA VAL A 344 -4.35 23.68 1.35
C VAL A 344 -4.41 23.80 2.85
N ILE A 345 -4.79 22.72 3.54
CA ILE A 345 -4.78 22.62 5.00
C ILE A 345 -3.70 21.63 5.40
N LEU A 346 -2.69 22.11 6.10
CA LEU A 346 -1.55 21.30 6.57
C LEU A 346 -1.69 21.03 8.06
N ILE A 347 -1.73 19.73 8.43
CA ILE A 347 -1.91 19.32 9.82
C ILE A 347 -0.70 18.48 10.24
N GLY A 348 0.19 19.09 11.05
CA GLY A 348 1.35 18.37 11.57
C GLY A 348 2.60 19.24 11.69
N ARG A 349 3.58 18.72 12.44
CA ARG A 349 4.83 19.43 12.70
C ARG A 349 5.72 19.49 11.46
N ARG A 350 5.78 18.39 10.70
CA ARG A 350 6.65 18.27 9.54
C ARG A 350 6.12 19.06 8.36
N THR A 351 4.83 18.93 8.06
CA THR A 351 4.17 19.73 7.03
C THR A 351 4.27 21.22 7.34
N LYS A 352 4.07 21.63 8.59
CA LYS A 352 4.26 23.04 9.03
C LYS A 352 5.70 23.52 8.86
N LYS A 353 6.70 22.67 9.20
CA LYS A 353 8.11 23.05 9.20
C LYS A 353 8.73 23.06 7.79
N TYR A 354 8.43 22.06 6.98
CA TYR A 354 9.15 21.81 5.72
C TYR A 354 8.31 22.08 4.47
N THR A 355 6.99 21.83 4.52
CA THR A 355 6.10 21.96 3.35
C THR A 355 5.52 23.39 3.26
N ALA A 356 5.01 23.93 4.37
CA ALA A 356 4.31 25.21 4.39
C ALA A 356 5.13 26.42 3.88
N PRO A 357 6.43 26.57 4.20
CA PRO A 357 7.22 27.67 3.67
C PRO A 357 7.29 27.69 2.15
N ILE A 358 7.49 26.53 1.52
CA ILE A 358 7.60 26.38 0.06
C ILE A 358 6.26 26.72 -0.61
N LEU A 359 5.14 26.25 -0.04
CA LEU A 359 3.81 26.56 -0.57
C LEU A 359 3.45 28.05 -0.45
N LYS A 360 3.87 28.71 0.62
CA LYS A 360 3.69 30.16 0.80
C LYS A 360 4.50 30.95 -0.25
N GLU A 361 5.74 30.58 -0.46
CA GLU A 361 6.60 31.20 -1.46
C GLU A 361 6.02 31.03 -2.86
N ALA A 362 5.40 29.86 -3.15
CA ALA A 362 4.69 29.60 -4.40
C ALA A 362 3.31 30.32 -4.51
N GLY A 363 2.92 31.13 -3.51
CA GLY A 363 1.68 31.90 -3.54
C GLY A 363 0.39 31.12 -3.33
N LEU A 364 0.46 29.90 -2.77
CA LEU A 364 -0.73 29.11 -2.50
C LEU A 364 -1.44 29.60 -1.23
N ASN A 365 -2.78 29.52 -1.25
CA ASN A 365 -3.59 29.76 -0.07
C ASN A 365 -3.48 28.57 0.89
N ILE A 366 -2.86 28.78 2.06
CA ILE A 366 -2.60 27.70 3.02
C ILE A 366 -3.07 28.05 4.43
N TYR A 367 -3.60 27.05 5.13
CA TYR A 367 -3.85 27.07 6.56
C TYR A 367 -2.99 25.99 7.24
N THR A 368 -2.35 26.30 8.36
CA THR A 368 -1.46 25.36 9.07
C THR A 368 -1.83 25.24 10.53
N THR A 369 -1.98 24.00 11.03
CA THR A 369 -2.22 23.75 12.44
C THR A 369 -1.55 22.46 12.92
N LEU A 370 -1.44 22.30 14.25
CA LEU A 370 -1.02 21.06 14.90
C LEU A 370 -2.21 20.31 15.52
N ASP A 371 -3.37 20.94 15.58
CA ASP A 371 -4.58 20.42 16.22
C ASP A 371 -5.68 20.17 15.18
N PRO A 372 -6.14 18.91 15.00
CA PRO A 372 -7.25 18.62 14.10
C PRO A 372 -8.54 19.37 14.42
N ARG A 373 -8.77 19.80 15.68
CA ARG A 373 -9.95 20.58 16.06
C ARG A 373 -9.93 21.99 15.46
N GLU A 374 -8.75 22.62 15.40
CA GLU A 374 -8.59 23.92 14.72
C GLU A 374 -8.80 23.76 13.20
N ALA A 375 -8.31 22.65 12.62
CA ALA A 375 -8.57 22.36 11.23
C ALA A 375 -10.07 22.18 10.95
N LEU A 376 -10.81 21.47 11.82
CA LEU A 376 -12.25 21.31 11.69
C LEU A 376 -12.96 22.66 11.75
N LYS A 377 -12.63 23.50 12.74
CA LYS A 377 -13.21 24.85 12.85
C LYS A 377 -12.96 25.69 11.61
N PHE A 378 -11.75 25.66 11.06
CA PHE A 378 -11.42 26.36 9.81
C PHE A 378 -12.25 25.83 8.64
N LEU A 379 -12.39 24.50 8.50
CA LEU A 379 -13.21 23.88 7.47
C LEU A 379 -14.68 24.31 7.59
N GLU A 380 -15.28 24.22 8.78
CA GLU A 380 -16.69 24.58 9.04
C GLU A 380 -16.98 26.07 8.74
N GLN A 381 -15.99 26.95 8.92
CA GLN A 381 -16.14 28.39 8.68
C GLN A 381 -15.99 28.79 7.21
N ASN A 382 -15.29 28.00 6.40
CA ASN A 382 -14.90 28.38 5.04
C ASN A 382 -15.47 27.50 3.95
N LEU A 383 -16.03 26.32 4.26
CA LEU A 383 -16.64 25.44 3.29
C LEU A 383 -18.04 25.95 2.89
N THR A 384 -18.32 25.97 1.59
CA THR A 384 -19.59 26.37 0.99
C THR A 384 -20.49 25.21 0.60
N GLY A 385 -19.91 23.98 0.50
CA GLY A 385 -20.62 22.79 0.07
C GLY A 385 -20.38 22.41 -1.39
N GLN A 386 -19.61 23.19 -2.13
CA GLN A 386 -19.28 22.90 -3.53
C GLN A 386 -17.88 22.29 -3.71
N GLU A 387 -17.12 22.16 -2.62
CA GLU A 387 -15.76 21.72 -2.64
C GLU A 387 -15.63 20.20 -2.77
N THR A 388 -14.57 19.79 -3.48
CA THR A 388 -14.08 18.43 -3.44
C THR A 388 -12.84 18.39 -2.53
N LEU A 389 -12.92 17.60 -1.45
CA LEU A 389 -11.89 17.53 -0.43
C LEU A 389 -11.07 16.25 -0.60
N LEU A 390 -9.75 16.36 -0.76
CA LEU A 390 -8.85 15.21 -0.72
C LEU A 390 -8.09 15.18 0.60
N PHE A 391 -8.25 14.08 1.36
CA PHE A 391 -7.54 13.81 2.60
C PHE A 391 -6.38 12.83 2.38
N LYS A 392 -5.16 13.23 2.73
CA LYS A 392 -3.95 12.38 2.61
C LYS A 392 -2.97 12.64 3.74
N GLY A 393 -2.52 11.59 4.42
CA GLY A 393 -1.50 11.72 5.47
C GLY A 393 -1.93 11.16 6.83
N SER A 394 -1.12 11.44 7.85
CA SER A 394 -1.38 11.11 9.25
C SER A 394 -2.11 12.24 10.00
N GLN A 395 -2.17 12.20 11.34
CA GLN A 395 -2.74 13.24 12.23
C GLN A 395 -4.27 13.22 12.37
N TYR A 396 -4.85 11.99 12.46
CA TYR A 396 -6.29 11.82 12.73
C TYR A 396 -7.22 12.42 11.68
N LEU A 397 -6.83 12.38 10.41
CA LEU A 397 -7.64 12.89 9.31
C LEU A 397 -8.99 12.15 9.20
N GLU A 398 -9.03 10.88 9.58
CA GLU A 398 -10.26 10.10 9.64
C GLU A 398 -11.30 10.68 10.64
N TRP A 399 -10.84 11.39 11.68
CA TRP A 399 -11.73 12.08 12.60
C TRP A 399 -12.34 13.33 11.96
N LEU A 400 -11.57 14.08 11.18
CA LEU A 400 -12.10 15.23 10.42
C LEU A 400 -13.15 14.77 9.41
N ILE A 401 -12.85 13.70 8.66
CA ILE A 401 -13.80 13.14 7.68
C ILE A 401 -15.10 12.75 8.37
N GLU A 402 -15.03 12.06 9.53
CA GLU A 402 -16.18 11.66 10.32
C GLU A 402 -17.13 12.83 10.65
N LYS A 403 -16.57 14.01 10.98
CA LYS A 403 -17.35 15.21 11.29
C LYS A 403 -18.00 15.85 10.06
N LEU A 404 -17.46 15.60 8.88
CA LEU A 404 -17.93 16.17 7.60
C LEU A 404 -18.87 15.27 6.82
N LEU A 405 -19.02 13.99 7.20
CA LEU A 405 -19.90 13.03 6.50
C LEU A 405 -21.35 13.51 6.49
N LYS A 406 -22.03 13.37 5.34
CA LYS A 406 -23.48 13.56 5.22
C LYS A 406 -24.24 12.48 5.99
N ASN A 407 -23.81 11.22 5.89
CA ASN A 407 -24.36 10.10 6.63
C ASN A 407 -23.35 9.65 7.70
N PRO A 408 -23.60 9.92 9.01
CA PRO A 408 -22.69 9.54 10.09
C PRO A 408 -22.43 8.03 10.20
N GLU A 409 -23.36 7.17 9.75
CA GLU A 409 -23.21 5.72 9.75
C GLU A 409 -22.05 5.23 8.86
N GLU A 410 -21.64 6.03 7.87
CA GLU A 410 -20.50 5.71 7.00
C GLU A 410 -19.16 5.83 7.72
N ALA A 411 -19.12 6.42 8.92
CA ALA A 411 -17.93 6.48 9.74
C ALA A 411 -17.30 5.10 10.00
N LYS A 412 -18.08 4.02 9.98
CA LYS A 412 -17.60 2.64 10.10
C LYS A 412 -16.68 2.21 8.95
N TYR A 413 -16.75 2.86 7.81
CA TYR A 413 -15.93 2.61 6.63
C TYR A 413 -14.64 3.46 6.58
N LEU A 414 -14.39 4.30 7.59
CA LEU A 414 -13.15 5.05 7.73
C LEU A 414 -12.04 4.18 8.34
N PRO A 415 -10.75 4.48 8.12
CA PRO A 415 -9.65 3.73 8.71
C PRO A 415 -9.57 3.90 10.23
N ARG A 416 -8.79 3.04 10.89
CA ARG A 416 -8.45 3.12 12.33
C ARG A 416 -9.66 3.07 13.27
N ARG A 417 -10.59 2.13 12.98
CA ARG A 417 -11.81 1.89 13.80
C ARG A 417 -11.61 0.86 14.91
N GLU A 418 -10.43 0.27 15.05
CA GLU A 418 -10.10 -0.66 16.12
C GLU A 418 -10.16 0.05 17.49
N LYS A 419 -10.63 -0.67 18.53
CA LYS A 419 -10.77 -0.15 19.89
C LYS A 419 -9.52 0.59 20.40
N ALA A 420 -8.32 0.09 20.04
CA ALA A 420 -7.06 0.70 20.44
C ALA A 420 -6.80 2.06 19.76
N ALA A 421 -7.17 2.21 18.48
CA ALA A 421 -7.04 3.45 17.74
C ALA A 421 -8.04 4.50 18.24
N ILE A 422 -9.30 4.10 18.43
CA ILE A 422 -10.35 4.97 19.02
C ILE A 422 -9.92 5.45 20.41
N LYS A 423 -9.42 4.56 21.29
CA LYS A 423 -8.94 4.95 22.63
C LYS A 423 -7.76 5.95 22.60
N ARG A 424 -6.84 5.79 21.62
CA ARG A 424 -5.75 6.76 21.42
C ARG A 424 -6.28 8.12 20.98
N ARG A 425 -7.28 8.15 20.10
CA ARG A 425 -7.95 9.35 19.62
C ARG A 425 -8.66 10.09 20.75
N GLN A 426 -9.45 9.36 21.56
CA GLN A 426 -10.17 9.89 22.73
C GLN A 426 -9.24 10.51 23.78
N LYS A 427 -8.06 9.88 24.04
CA LYS A 427 -7.05 10.45 24.95
C LYS A 427 -6.52 11.82 24.49
N ARG A 428 -6.71 12.19 23.22
CA ARG A 428 -6.37 13.53 22.68
C ARG A 428 -7.58 14.45 22.59
N GLY A 429 -8.73 14.08 23.17
CA GLY A 429 -9.95 14.89 23.14
C GLY A 429 -10.64 14.90 21.77
N LEU A 430 -10.38 13.92 20.91
CA LEU A 430 -11.01 13.77 19.60
C LEU A 430 -12.11 12.71 19.69
N ASN A 431 -13.29 13.09 20.16
CA ASN A 431 -14.46 12.20 20.32
C ASN A 431 -15.32 12.17 19.07
#